data_8c873645f9a727923a579fb302aedf47
#
_entry.id   8c873645f9a727923a579fb302aedf47
#
_cell.length_a   1.000
_cell.length_b   1.000
_cell.length_c   1.000
_cell.angle_alpha   90.00
_cell.angle_beta   90.00
_cell.angle_gamma   90.00
#
_symmetry.space_group_name_H-M   'P 1'
#
loop_
_entity.id
_entity.type
_entity.pdbx_description
1 polymer ?
#
loop_
_entity_poly.entity_id
_entity_poly.type
_entity_poly.pdbx_seq_one_letter_code
_entity_poly.pdbx_strand_id
1 'polypeptide(L)'
;MKLTLMRDNGGTTTMRTLDINIQIETMKHETKAQPDSNLRTSIRYASPDSKLDDVKKLAKVVPAATFRKIVNGIQMTGYNGIIQIEVNHLANRMEVNRVKQEAAELSHTFAAFMGSGGHSVKIWIRFTRPDKSLPQKREEAEIFQANAYRKAVSLYPVSYTHLRAHETKA
;
A
#
# COMPACT_ATOMS: atom_id res chain seq x y z
N MET A 1 5.62 -11.27 9.59
CA MET A 1 5.26 -11.18 8.14
C MET A 1 6.11 -10.11 7.48
N LYS A 2 6.60 -10.33 6.26
CA LYS A 2 7.53 -9.42 5.58
C LYS A 2 6.89 -8.80 4.35
N LEU A 3 7.25 -7.55 4.04
CA LEU A 3 6.86 -6.82 2.84
C LEU A 3 8.11 -6.33 2.08
N THR A 4 7.91 -5.81 0.88
CA THR A 4 8.99 -5.19 0.09
C THR A 4 8.81 -3.67 0.02
N LEU A 5 9.90 -2.94 0.27
CA LEU A 5 10.06 -1.54 -0.11
C LEU A 5 10.82 -1.47 -1.43
N MET A 6 10.31 -0.70 -2.38
CA MET A 6 10.95 -0.43 -3.66
C MET A 6 11.20 1.07 -3.79
N ARG A 7 12.40 1.45 -4.21
CA ARG A 7 12.74 2.85 -4.50
C ARG A 7 13.42 2.95 -5.85
N ASP A 8 12.93 3.85 -6.67
CA ASP A 8 13.52 4.19 -7.95
C ASP A 8 14.48 5.37 -7.77
N ASN A 9 15.75 5.15 -8.06
CA ASN A 9 16.83 6.15 -7.95
C ASN A 9 17.42 6.41 -9.35
N GLY A 10 16.68 7.16 -10.19
CA GLY A 10 17.18 7.59 -11.49
C GLY A 10 17.64 6.46 -12.41
N GLY A 11 16.78 5.47 -12.64
CA GLY A 11 17.05 4.31 -13.52
C GLY A 11 17.54 3.05 -12.81
N THR A 12 17.78 3.12 -11.50
CA THR A 12 18.10 1.93 -10.69
C THR A 12 17.02 1.72 -9.64
N THR A 13 16.36 0.56 -9.67
CA THR A 13 15.40 0.17 -8.64
C THR A 13 16.10 -0.61 -7.53
N THR A 14 16.02 -0.12 -6.31
CA THR A 14 16.45 -0.83 -5.10
C THR A 14 15.27 -1.49 -4.42
N MET A 15 15.50 -2.67 -3.83
CA MET A 15 14.49 -3.44 -3.10
C MET A 15 15.00 -3.78 -1.71
N ARG A 16 14.16 -3.61 -0.71
CA ARG A 16 14.46 -3.97 0.67
C ARG A 16 13.28 -4.71 1.28
N THR A 17 13.56 -5.82 1.93
CA THR A 17 12.56 -6.60 2.68
C THR A 17 12.54 -6.15 4.14
N LEU A 18 11.35 -5.85 4.66
CA LEU A 18 11.13 -5.41 6.03
C LEU A 18 10.04 -6.23 6.70
N ASP A 19 10.06 -6.29 8.03
CA ASP A 19 8.91 -6.77 8.79
C ASP A 19 7.75 -5.78 8.71
N ILE A 20 6.54 -6.29 8.49
CA ILE A 20 5.35 -5.46 8.28
C ILE A 20 5.00 -4.63 9.51
N ASN A 21 5.22 -5.14 10.70
CA ASN A 21 4.93 -4.42 11.95
C ASN A 21 5.90 -3.24 12.11
N ILE A 22 7.18 -3.41 11.77
CA ILE A 22 8.15 -2.31 11.76
C ILE A 22 7.71 -1.22 10.79
N GLN A 23 7.23 -1.59 9.60
CA GLN A 23 6.75 -0.61 8.63
C GLN A 23 5.49 0.12 9.12
N ILE A 24 4.55 -0.57 9.74
CA ILE A 24 3.34 0.05 10.31
C ILE A 24 3.72 1.02 11.43
N GLU A 25 4.60 0.65 12.34
CA GLU A 25 5.06 1.53 13.41
C GLU A 25 5.83 2.75 12.85
N THR A 26 6.64 2.56 11.83
CA THR A 26 7.30 3.66 11.13
C THR A 26 6.30 4.66 10.54
N MET A 27 5.20 4.18 9.96
CA MET A 27 4.14 5.04 9.41
C MET A 27 3.34 5.77 10.49
N LYS A 28 3.13 5.15 11.66
CA LYS A 28 2.43 5.78 12.80
C LYS A 28 3.27 6.91 13.43
N HIS A 29 4.57 6.72 13.53
CA HIS A 29 5.50 7.57 14.26
C HIS A 29 6.52 8.25 13.34
N GLU A 30 6.08 8.74 12.17
CA GLU A 30 6.95 9.43 11.23
C GLU A 30 7.58 10.66 11.90
N THR A 31 8.91 10.71 11.90
CA THR A 31 9.70 11.83 12.41
C THR A 31 10.40 12.57 11.28
N LYS A 32 10.80 13.82 11.51
CA LYS A 32 11.58 14.61 10.53
C LYS A 32 12.91 13.97 10.15
N ALA A 33 13.43 13.06 10.97
CA ALA A 33 14.65 12.32 10.70
C ALA A 33 14.49 11.20 9.66
N GLN A 34 13.26 10.83 9.31
CA GLN A 34 13.01 9.79 8.30
C GLN A 34 13.27 10.35 6.89
N PRO A 35 13.91 9.55 6.01
CA PRO A 35 14.38 10.04 4.69
C PRO A 35 13.30 10.67 3.82
N ASP A 36 12.06 10.20 3.92
CA ASP A 36 10.96 10.66 3.07
C ASP A 36 10.06 11.73 3.74
N SER A 37 10.35 12.14 4.98
CA SER A 37 9.50 13.07 5.72
C SER A 37 9.38 14.44 5.04
N ASN A 38 10.51 15.02 4.63
CA ASN A 38 10.52 16.29 3.92
C ASN A 38 9.83 16.20 2.56
N LEU A 39 10.05 15.10 1.84
CA LEU A 39 9.41 14.84 0.55
C LEU A 39 7.89 14.70 0.67
N ARG A 40 7.39 14.01 1.69
CA ARG A 40 5.95 13.92 1.97
C ARG A 40 5.34 15.26 2.35
N THR A 41 6.07 16.08 3.10
CA THR A 41 5.64 17.45 3.42
C THR A 41 5.54 18.28 2.15
N SER A 42 6.55 18.23 1.27
CA SER A 42 6.53 18.91 -0.02
C SER A 42 5.32 18.47 -0.87
N ILE A 43 5.06 17.18 -0.99
CA ILE A 43 3.93 16.65 -1.74
C ILE A 43 2.57 17.16 -1.22
N ARG A 44 2.41 17.29 0.09
CA ARG A 44 1.14 17.78 0.68
C ARG A 44 0.83 19.21 0.31
N TYR A 45 1.86 20.05 0.15
CA TYR A 45 1.72 21.50 -0.11
C TYR A 45 2.01 21.90 -1.56
N ALA A 46 2.46 20.97 -2.41
CA ALA A 46 2.79 21.24 -3.79
C ALA A 46 1.54 21.41 -4.67
N SER A 47 1.70 22.11 -5.80
CA SER A 47 0.68 22.17 -6.84
C SER A 47 0.42 20.78 -7.46
N PRO A 48 -0.76 20.54 -8.07
CA PRO A 48 -1.08 19.25 -8.68
C PRO A 48 -0.04 18.76 -9.69
N ASP A 49 0.53 19.66 -10.49
CA ASP A 49 1.48 19.31 -11.56
C ASP A 49 2.85 18.87 -11.02
N SER A 50 3.33 19.50 -9.94
CA SER A 50 4.60 19.14 -9.32
C SER A 50 4.51 17.90 -8.42
N LYS A 51 3.33 17.55 -7.92
CA LYS A 51 3.13 16.38 -7.04
C LYS A 51 3.51 15.06 -7.69
N LEU A 52 3.25 14.91 -8.99
CA LEU A 52 3.42 13.63 -9.69
C LEU A 52 4.88 13.17 -9.69
N ASP A 53 5.82 14.07 -9.91
CA ASP A 53 7.25 13.74 -9.96
C ASP A 53 7.82 13.48 -8.55
N ASP A 54 7.36 14.19 -7.55
CA ASP A 54 7.78 13.97 -6.16
C ASP A 54 7.22 12.68 -5.59
N VAL A 55 5.98 12.29 -5.96
CA VAL A 55 5.41 11.00 -5.57
C VAL A 55 6.23 9.83 -6.13
N LYS A 56 6.77 9.95 -7.34
CA LYS A 56 7.63 8.91 -7.93
C LYS A 56 8.92 8.65 -7.15
N LYS A 57 9.42 9.67 -6.43
CA LYS A 57 10.64 9.58 -5.62
C LYS A 57 10.42 8.86 -4.29
N LEU A 58 9.17 8.76 -3.82
CA LEU A 58 8.85 8.04 -2.58
C LEU A 58 9.12 6.55 -2.71
N ALA A 59 9.54 5.94 -1.61
CA ALA A 59 9.58 4.49 -1.53
C ALA A 59 8.17 3.91 -1.68
N LYS A 60 8.03 2.94 -2.58
CA LYS A 60 6.78 2.19 -2.77
C LYS A 60 6.74 1.01 -1.82
N VAL A 61 5.68 0.91 -1.05
CA VAL A 61 5.43 -0.22 -0.15
C VAL A 61 4.61 -1.26 -0.89
N VAL A 62 5.13 -2.48 -1.00
CA VAL A 62 4.41 -3.63 -1.58
C VAL A 62 4.05 -4.60 -0.46
N PRO A 63 2.85 -4.48 0.14
CA PRO A 63 2.46 -5.30 1.28
C PRO A 63 2.10 -6.74 0.90
N ALA A 64 1.64 -6.96 -0.33
CA ALA A 64 1.11 -8.23 -0.79
C ALA A 64 2.17 -9.34 -0.87
N ALA A 65 3.42 -8.99 -1.17
CA ALA A 65 4.45 -9.97 -1.45
C ALA A 65 5.86 -9.47 -1.12
N THR A 66 6.81 -10.39 -1.06
CA THR A 66 8.23 -10.09 -1.02
C THR A 66 8.87 -10.46 -2.35
N PHE A 67 9.83 -9.62 -2.77
CA PHE A 67 10.54 -9.76 -4.03
C PHE A 67 12.04 -9.62 -3.83
N ARG A 68 12.80 -10.22 -4.75
CA ARG A 68 14.24 -10.00 -4.90
C ARG A 68 14.59 -9.71 -6.36
N LYS A 69 15.63 -8.92 -6.57
CA LYS A 69 16.19 -8.70 -7.89
C LYS A 69 17.02 -9.93 -8.31
N ILE A 70 16.86 -10.35 -9.54
CA ILE A 70 17.64 -11.40 -10.19
C ILE A 70 18.24 -10.84 -11.48
N VAL A 71 19.14 -11.57 -12.13
CA VAL A 71 19.87 -11.12 -13.33
C VAL A 71 18.90 -10.63 -14.42
N ASN A 72 17.81 -11.36 -14.66
CA ASN A 72 16.86 -11.07 -15.74
C ASN A 72 15.50 -10.60 -15.22
N GLY A 73 15.45 -9.86 -14.10
CA GLY A 73 14.18 -9.30 -13.63
C GLY A 73 13.97 -9.34 -12.11
N ILE A 74 12.74 -9.60 -11.72
CA ILE A 74 12.29 -9.61 -10.33
C ILE A 74 11.59 -10.93 -10.04
N GLN A 75 12.01 -11.59 -8.98
CA GLN A 75 11.44 -12.85 -8.52
C GLN A 75 10.61 -12.62 -7.24
N MET A 76 9.38 -13.11 -7.21
CA MET A 76 8.60 -13.20 -5.99
C MET A 76 9.20 -14.27 -5.06
N THR A 77 9.45 -13.91 -3.80
CA THR A 77 10.01 -14.79 -2.77
C THR A 77 9.01 -15.21 -1.70
N GLY A 78 7.87 -14.55 -1.65
CA GLY A 78 6.78 -14.88 -0.74
C GLY A 78 5.54 -14.07 -1.04
N TYR A 79 4.36 -14.58 -0.66
CA TYR A 79 3.09 -13.90 -0.81
C TYR A 79 2.37 -13.82 0.54
N ASN A 80 1.84 -12.66 0.89
CA ASN A 80 1.25 -12.39 2.21
C ASN A 80 -0.28 -12.42 2.24
N GLY A 81 -0.92 -12.38 1.06
CA GLY A 81 -2.37 -12.27 0.97
C GLY A 81 -2.93 -10.91 1.38
N ILE A 82 -2.10 -9.87 1.46
CA ILE A 82 -2.56 -8.52 1.77
C ILE A 82 -3.04 -7.84 0.50
N ILE A 83 -4.28 -7.39 0.55
CA ILE A 83 -4.92 -6.58 -0.48
C ILE A 83 -4.90 -5.13 0.00
N GLN A 84 -4.45 -4.23 -0.86
CA GLN A 84 -4.56 -2.79 -0.62
C GLN A 84 -5.70 -2.23 -1.46
N ILE A 85 -6.64 -1.58 -0.79
CA ILE A 85 -7.62 -0.70 -1.43
C ILE A 85 -7.32 0.75 -1.04
N GLU A 86 -7.72 1.70 -1.86
CA GLU A 86 -7.50 3.11 -1.60
C GLU A 86 -8.76 3.92 -1.86
N VAL A 87 -9.16 4.69 -0.86
CA VAL A 87 -10.25 5.68 -0.95
C VAL A 87 -9.61 7.02 -1.29
N ASN A 88 -9.88 7.52 -2.49
CA ASN A 88 -9.28 8.75 -3.03
C ASN A 88 -10.24 9.94 -3.00
N HIS A 89 -9.73 11.11 -3.34
CA HIS A 89 -10.47 12.36 -3.54
C HIS A 89 -11.22 12.84 -2.29
N LEU A 90 -10.66 12.56 -1.10
CA LEU A 90 -11.18 13.07 0.14
C LEU A 90 -10.89 14.59 0.24
N ALA A 91 -11.90 15.37 0.61
CA ALA A 91 -11.87 16.82 0.49
C ALA A 91 -10.86 17.48 1.42
N ASN A 92 -10.72 16.94 2.64
CA ASN A 92 -9.90 17.54 3.68
C ASN A 92 -9.40 16.51 4.70
N ARG A 93 -8.54 16.95 5.62
CA ARG A 93 -7.94 16.08 6.64
C ARG A 93 -8.97 15.51 7.62
N MET A 94 -10.05 16.20 7.89
CA MET A 94 -11.10 15.72 8.78
C MET A 94 -11.82 14.52 8.16
N GLU A 95 -12.13 14.59 6.87
CA GLU A 95 -12.72 13.49 6.13
C GLU A 95 -11.76 12.29 6.03
N VAL A 96 -10.47 12.52 5.76
CA VAL A 96 -9.42 11.48 5.76
C VAL A 96 -9.35 10.78 7.12
N ASN A 97 -9.38 11.53 8.22
CA ASN A 97 -9.33 10.94 9.57
C ASN A 97 -10.59 10.14 9.88
N ARG A 98 -11.78 10.63 9.47
CA ARG A 98 -13.05 9.92 9.63
C ARG A 98 -13.01 8.58 8.89
N VAL A 99 -12.69 8.58 7.60
CA VAL A 99 -12.62 7.36 6.78
C VAL A 99 -11.59 6.37 7.33
N LYS A 100 -10.43 6.87 7.75
CA LYS A 100 -9.38 6.03 8.35
C LYS A 100 -9.86 5.37 9.64
N GLN A 101 -10.57 6.09 10.50
CA GLN A 101 -11.09 5.56 11.75
C GLN A 101 -12.21 4.54 11.49
N GLU A 102 -13.18 4.86 10.65
CA GLU A 102 -14.24 3.93 10.25
C GLU A 102 -13.68 2.62 9.66
N ALA A 103 -12.67 2.73 8.79
CA ALA A 103 -12.01 1.56 8.23
C ALA A 103 -11.28 0.74 9.30
N ALA A 104 -10.62 1.39 10.26
CA ALA A 104 -9.87 0.72 11.33
C ALA A 104 -10.78 -0.03 12.32
N GLU A 105 -12.03 0.37 12.46
CA GLU A 105 -13.03 -0.29 13.32
C GLU A 105 -13.59 -1.59 12.71
N LEU A 106 -13.42 -1.79 11.40
CA LEU A 106 -13.88 -3.02 10.74
C LEU A 106 -12.95 -4.19 11.04
N SER A 107 -13.52 -5.30 11.50
CA SER A 107 -12.77 -6.47 11.99
C SER A 107 -11.84 -7.12 10.95
N HIS A 108 -12.10 -6.93 9.66
CA HIS A 108 -11.30 -7.44 8.55
C HIS A 108 -10.17 -6.50 8.12
N THR A 109 -10.09 -5.29 8.68
CA THR A 109 -9.01 -4.35 8.39
C THR A 109 -7.74 -4.75 9.15
N PHE A 110 -6.67 -4.96 8.40
CA PHE A 110 -5.35 -5.22 8.97
C PHE A 110 -4.63 -3.93 9.36
N ALA A 111 -4.71 -2.90 8.51
CA ALA A 111 -4.20 -1.56 8.77
C ALA A 111 -4.91 -0.52 7.91
N ALA A 112 -5.08 0.71 8.43
CA ALA A 112 -5.59 1.86 7.69
C ALA A 112 -4.73 3.09 7.96
N PHE A 113 -4.32 3.80 6.91
CA PHE A 113 -3.44 4.97 7.03
C PHE A 113 -3.65 5.97 5.90
N MET A 114 -3.27 7.21 6.16
CA MET A 114 -3.37 8.29 5.18
C MET A 114 -2.39 8.08 4.04
N GLY A 115 -2.84 8.28 2.81
CA GLY A 115 -1.97 8.30 1.62
C GLY A 115 -1.02 9.50 1.62
N SER A 116 0.07 9.39 0.84
CA SER A 116 1.16 10.38 0.81
C SER A 116 0.70 11.79 0.43
N GLY A 117 -0.31 11.91 -0.43
CA GLY A 117 -0.88 13.18 -0.85
C GLY A 117 -1.79 13.87 0.16
N GLY A 118 -2.15 13.19 1.25
CA GLY A 118 -3.02 13.74 2.30
C GLY A 118 -4.52 13.76 1.98
N HIS A 119 -4.93 13.25 0.82
CA HIS A 119 -6.30 13.24 0.32
C HIS A 119 -6.83 11.83 0.01
N SER A 120 -6.22 10.83 0.60
CA SER A 120 -6.65 9.44 0.47
C SER A 120 -6.40 8.64 1.73
N VAL A 121 -7.08 7.50 1.84
CA VAL A 121 -6.86 6.49 2.87
C VAL A 121 -6.54 5.17 2.18
N LYS A 122 -5.43 4.57 2.56
CA LYS A 122 -5.04 3.22 2.15
C LYS A 122 -5.44 2.24 3.23
N ILE A 123 -6.07 1.16 2.82
CA ILE A 123 -6.59 0.13 3.70
C ILE A 123 -5.98 -1.20 3.29
N TRP A 124 -5.38 -1.90 4.23
CA TRP A 124 -4.84 -3.25 4.04
C TRP A 124 -5.76 -4.27 4.66
N ILE A 125 -6.09 -5.30 3.89
CA ILE A 125 -6.95 -6.41 4.29
C ILE A 125 -6.22 -7.69 3.97
N ARG A 126 -6.20 -8.63 4.90
CA ARG A 126 -5.54 -9.92 4.68
C ARG A 126 -6.55 -11.00 4.31
N PHE A 127 -6.29 -11.68 3.21
CA PHE A 127 -7.03 -12.86 2.77
C PHE A 127 -6.15 -14.09 2.78
N THR A 128 -6.77 -15.24 3.06
CA THR A 128 -6.17 -16.56 2.94
C THR A 128 -7.18 -17.49 2.25
N ARG A 129 -6.73 -18.64 1.79
CA ARG A 129 -7.62 -19.74 1.42
C ARG A 129 -8.38 -20.26 2.66
N PRO A 130 -9.46 -21.04 2.51
CA PRO A 130 -10.21 -21.59 3.65
C PRO A 130 -9.36 -22.43 4.60
N ASP A 131 -8.35 -23.12 4.07
CA ASP A 131 -7.37 -23.91 4.83
C ASP A 131 -6.24 -23.06 5.44
N LYS A 132 -6.37 -21.72 5.40
CA LYS A 132 -5.40 -20.73 5.85
C LYS A 132 -4.09 -20.69 5.06
N SER A 133 -3.96 -21.46 3.98
CA SER A 133 -2.81 -21.41 3.09
C SER A 133 -2.84 -20.18 2.18
N LEU A 134 -1.68 -19.90 1.56
CA LEU A 134 -1.50 -18.85 0.56
C LEU A 134 -0.90 -19.46 -0.71
N PRO A 135 -1.15 -18.86 -1.88
CA PRO A 135 -0.47 -19.22 -3.12
C PRO A 135 1.05 -19.13 -2.98
N GLN A 136 1.75 -20.12 -3.54
CA GLN A 136 3.22 -20.14 -3.52
C GLN A 136 3.81 -19.72 -4.87
N LYS A 137 3.08 -19.92 -5.96
CA LYS A 137 3.49 -19.54 -7.30
C LYS A 137 2.93 -18.18 -7.66
N ARG A 138 3.69 -17.42 -8.46
CA ARG A 138 3.33 -16.07 -8.88
C ARG A 138 2.00 -16.02 -9.62
N GLU A 139 1.80 -16.90 -10.57
CA GLU A 139 0.58 -16.96 -11.38
C GLU A 139 -0.67 -17.23 -10.52
N GLU A 140 -0.55 -18.14 -9.55
CA GLU A 140 -1.63 -18.42 -8.60
C GLU A 140 -1.88 -17.22 -7.67
N ALA A 141 -0.82 -16.52 -7.25
CA ALA A 141 -0.93 -15.35 -6.40
C ALA A 141 -1.62 -14.18 -7.14
N GLU A 142 -1.35 -13.99 -8.43
CA GLU A 142 -1.98 -12.96 -9.25
C GLU A 142 -3.50 -13.21 -9.39
N ILE A 143 -3.91 -14.46 -9.65
CA ILE A 143 -5.34 -14.83 -9.72
C ILE A 143 -6.01 -14.64 -8.35
N PHE A 144 -5.35 -15.11 -7.28
CA PHE A 144 -5.85 -14.96 -5.92
C PHE A 144 -6.01 -13.48 -5.56
N GLN A 145 -5.01 -12.64 -5.87
CA GLN A 145 -5.01 -11.21 -5.63
C GLN A 145 -6.21 -10.53 -6.32
N ALA A 146 -6.47 -10.84 -7.58
CA ALA A 146 -7.57 -10.26 -8.34
C ALA A 146 -8.93 -10.62 -7.72
N ASN A 147 -9.13 -11.87 -7.33
CA ASN A 147 -10.37 -12.32 -6.70
C ASN A 147 -10.55 -11.73 -5.29
N ALA A 148 -9.50 -11.73 -4.49
CA ALA A 148 -9.51 -11.14 -3.16
C ALA A 148 -9.73 -9.61 -3.20
N TYR A 149 -9.23 -8.92 -4.21
CA TYR A 149 -9.47 -7.50 -4.41
C TYR A 149 -10.98 -7.20 -4.62
N ARG A 150 -11.66 -7.95 -5.51
CA ARG A 150 -13.11 -7.79 -5.71
C ARG A 150 -13.88 -8.01 -4.41
N LYS A 151 -13.48 -9.02 -3.64
CA LYS A 151 -14.06 -9.28 -2.31
C LYS A 151 -13.78 -8.13 -1.34
N ALA A 152 -12.54 -7.64 -1.30
CA ALA A 152 -12.15 -6.52 -0.44
C ALA A 152 -13.00 -5.29 -0.69
N VAL A 153 -13.17 -4.89 -1.95
CA VAL A 153 -14.01 -3.74 -2.31
C VAL A 153 -15.45 -3.89 -1.80
N SER A 154 -16.02 -5.10 -1.87
CA SER A 154 -17.39 -5.35 -1.41
C SER A 154 -17.58 -5.29 0.11
N LEU A 155 -16.49 -5.34 0.88
CA LEU A 155 -16.54 -5.28 2.36
C LEU A 155 -16.65 -3.86 2.90
N TYR A 156 -16.39 -2.84 2.08
CA TYR A 156 -16.42 -1.44 2.50
C TYR A 156 -17.67 -0.72 1.98
N PRO A 157 -18.17 0.28 2.71
CA PRO A 157 -19.40 1.00 2.34
C PRO A 157 -19.32 1.63 0.95
N VAL A 158 -20.45 1.64 0.23
CA VAL A 158 -20.59 2.28 -1.10
C VAL A 158 -20.29 3.79 -1.05
N SER A 159 -20.36 4.42 0.13
CA SER A 159 -19.96 5.81 0.35
C SER A 159 -18.46 6.08 0.11
N TYR A 160 -17.64 5.04 0.00
CA TYR A 160 -16.25 5.14 -0.45
C TYR A 160 -16.20 5.09 -1.99
N THR A 161 -16.90 6.02 -2.63
CA THR A 161 -17.23 6.02 -4.07
C THR A 161 -16.04 6.13 -5.03
N HIS A 162 -14.81 6.19 -4.54
CA HIS A 162 -13.60 6.36 -5.34
C HIS A 162 -12.52 5.32 -5.02
N LEU A 163 -12.94 4.05 -4.88
CA LEU A 163 -12.00 2.93 -4.75
C LEU A 163 -11.26 2.73 -6.07
N ARG A 164 -9.95 2.99 -6.10
CA ARG A 164 -9.09 2.60 -7.21
C ARG A 164 -8.36 1.31 -6.88
N ALA A 165 -8.37 0.41 -7.86
CA ALA A 165 -7.45 -0.71 -7.88
C ALA A 165 -6.04 -0.17 -8.08
N HIS A 166 -5.15 -0.32 -7.09
CA HIS A 166 -3.75 -0.39 -7.43
C HIS A 166 -3.49 -1.80 -7.95
N GLU A 167 -3.59 -1.94 -9.26
CA GLU A 167 -2.97 -3.08 -9.91
C GLU A 167 -1.49 -3.06 -9.51
N THR A 168 -1.08 -4.05 -8.76
CA THR A 168 0.33 -4.39 -8.59
C THR A 168 0.83 -4.91 -9.94
N LYS A 169 1.05 -4.00 -10.90
CA LYS A 169 1.88 -4.31 -12.05
C LYS A 169 3.30 -4.45 -11.51
N ALA A 170 3.60 -5.67 -11.21
CA ALA A 170 4.99 -6.06 -11.00
C ALA A 170 5.72 -6.09 -12.33
#